data_01c131f6a9d1ea2f432c879b4464942b
#
_entry.id   01c131f6a9d1ea2f432c879b4464942b
#
_cell.length_a   1.000
_cell.length_b   1.000
_cell.length_c   1.000
_cell.angle_alpha   90.00
_cell.angle_beta   90.00
_cell.angle_gamma   90.00
#
_symmetry.space_group_name_H-M   'P 1'
#
loop_
_entity.id
_entity.type
_entity.pdbx_description
1 polymer ?
#
loop_
_entity_poly.entity_id
_entity_poly.type
_entity_poly.pdbx_seq_one_letter_code
_entity_poly.pdbx_strand_id
1 'polypeptide(L)'
;MRHLTVRTRNSKCYALRDIEVPKKTILRLGSVTPTEEITRRIDVIEINPAEACAISSDKRATRRVLLEAGVSIADECVIPEDIRDNRDNIIAVILKYMQDNDCNIIAKRYNSSKGKGLLLLDSPDAVESFVNFAKIENWVLERYYTYSREYRIHVTKDGCFLADRKMLLNGADERWHRHETNSVWISENNELFNKPINWEDIVADCVKAMQAIGLDICCFDVKVQNDKHENPKWIIMESNSAPGLNDSSIELYREQIKKIINERTV
;
A
#
# COMPACT_ATOMS: atom_id res chain seq x y z
N MET A 1 28.39 11.60 19.10
CA MET A 1 27.09 11.57 18.43
C MET A 1 26.86 10.18 17.87
N ARG A 2 25.64 9.72 17.86
CA ARG A 2 25.26 8.42 17.28
C ARG A 2 24.60 8.67 15.92
N HIS A 3 24.68 7.70 15.02
CA HIS A 3 24.01 7.75 13.74
C HIS A 3 22.78 6.85 13.73
N LEU A 4 21.81 7.17 12.89
CA LEU A 4 20.59 6.40 12.69
C LEU A 4 20.92 4.98 12.19
N THR A 5 20.35 3.97 12.82
CA THR A 5 20.42 2.58 12.32
C THR A 5 19.29 2.35 11.33
N VAL A 6 19.60 2.20 10.07
CA VAL A 6 18.60 1.94 9.01
C VAL A 6 18.54 0.46 8.69
N ARG A 7 17.34 -0.13 8.79
CA ARG A 7 17.01 -1.51 8.42
C ARG A 7 16.10 -1.48 7.18
N THR A 8 16.65 -1.80 6.02
CA THR A 8 15.91 -1.71 4.75
C THR A 8 16.39 -2.75 3.75
N ARG A 9 15.52 -3.08 2.79
CA ARG A 9 15.87 -3.87 1.59
C ARG A 9 16.20 -2.96 0.40
N ASN A 10 15.96 -1.65 0.50
CA ASN A 10 16.28 -0.67 -0.55
C ASN A 10 17.62 0.01 -0.25
N SER A 11 18.62 -0.23 -1.09
CA SER A 11 19.99 0.31 -0.90
C SER A 11 20.03 1.84 -0.86
N LYS A 12 19.17 2.53 -1.61
CA LYS A 12 19.11 4.02 -1.60
C LYS A 12 18.71 4.58 -0.23
N CYS A 13 17.87 3.87 0.53
CA CYS A 13 17.48 4.30 1.87
C CYS A 13 18.65 4.32 2.87
N TYR A 14 19.78 3.71 2.56
CA TYR A 14 20.96 3.80 3.41
C TYR A 14 21.58 5.20 3.46
N ALA A 15 21.25 6.10 2.54
CA ALA A 15 21.62 7.51 2.62
C ALA A 15 21.07 8.21 3.90
N LEU A 16 20.01 7.65 4.52
CA LEU A 16 19.45 8.18 5.77
C LEU A 16 20.30 7.86 7.02
N ARG A 17 21.35 7.04 6.89
CA ARG A 17 22.25 6.68 8.03
C ARG A 17 23.07 7.83 8.57
N ASP A 18 23.29 8.88 7.79
CA ASP A 18 24.04 10.06 8.18
C ASP A 18 23.26 10.99 9.12
N ILE A 19 21.97 10.71 9.37
CA ILE A 19 21.18 11.43 10.36
C ILE A 19 21.78 11.19 11.76
N GLU A 20 22.20 12.27 12.41
CA GLU A 20 22.66 12.25 13.79
C GLU A 20 21.46 12.13 14.73
N VAL A 21 21.61 11.29 15.77
CA VAL A 21 20.55 11.01 16.72
C VAL A 21 21.03 11.14 18.16
N PRO A 22 20.22 11.70 19.09
CA PRO A 22 20.62 11.92 20.48
C PRO A 22 20.74 10.61 21.27
N LYS A 23 19.91 9.62 20.93
CA LYS A 23 19.97 8.28 21.53
C LYS A 23 19.85 7.21 20.44
N LYS A 24 20.05 5.95 20.79
CA LYS A 24 19.95 4.85 19.82
C LYS A 24 18.59 4.87 19.14
N THR A 25 18.60 5.01 17.84
CA THR A 25 17.39 5.07 17.01
C THR A 25 17.49 4.06 15.87
N ILE A 26 16.43 3.33 15.64
CA ILE A 26 16.30 2.33 14.57
C ILE A 26 15.14 2.73 13.68
N LEU A 27 15.42 2.93 12.40
CA LEU A 27 14.42 3.13 11.35
C LEU A 27 14.28 1.84 10.55
N ARG A 28 13.06 1.35 10.40
CA ARG A 28 12.76 0.28 9.45
C ARG A 28 12.01 0.82 8.26
N LEU A 29 12.53 0.48 7.09
CA LEU A 29 11.84 0.65 5.81
C LEU A 29 11.72 -0.74 5.17
N GLY A 30 10.62 -1.44 5.52
CA GLY A 30 10.26 -2.77 5.04
C GLY A 30 10.98 -3.94 5.72
N SER A 31 11.82 -3.70 6.72
CA SER A 31 12.43 -4.78 7.49
C SER A 31 11.47 -5.30 8.56
N VAL A 32 11.17 -6.57 8.52
CA VAL A 32 10.25 -7.26 9.45
C VAL A 32 10.98 -7.99 10.59
N THR A 33 12.32 -7.96 10.60
CA THR A 33 13.11 -8.67 11.61
C THR A 33 13.21 -7.83 12.89
N PRO A 34 12.70 -8.29 14.03
CA PRO A 34 12.90 -7.65 15.32
C PRO A 34 14.40 -7.53 15.64
N THR A 35 14.77 -6.52 16.42
CA THR A 35 16.13 -6.40 16.93
C THR A 35 16.12 -6.74 18.43
N GLU A 36 17.06 -7.55 18.88
CA GLU A 36 17.20 -7.90 20.31
C GLU A 36 17.40 -6.68 21.20
N GLU A 37 17.94 -5.60 20.64
CA GLU A 37 18.19 -4.36 21.34
C GLU A 37 16.92 -3.68 21.84
N ILE A 38 15.81 -3.82 21.10
CA ILE A 38 14.52 -3.21 21.47
C ILE A 38 13.88 -3.98 22.62
N THR A 39 14.04 -5.29 22.65
CA THR A 39 13.48 -6.13 23.72
C THR A 39 14.23 -5.99 25.04
N ARG A 40 15.47 -5.46 25.00
CA ARG A 40 16.36 -5.36 26.18
C ARG A 40 16.59 -3.94 26.69
N ARG A 41 16.18 -2.89 25.95
CA ARG A 41 16.49 -1.50 26.27
C ARG A 41 15.28 -0.60 26.14
N ILE A 42 14.95 0.10 27.20
CA ILE A 42 13.85 1.08 27.28
C ILE A 42 14.19 2.39 26.57
N ASP A 43 15.50 2.66 26.33
CA ASP A 43 16.02 3.93 25.81
C ASP A 43 16.23 3.96 24.27
N VAL A 44 15.69 3.00 23.54
CA VAL A 44 15.78 2.92 22.07
C VAL A 44 14.54 3.53 21.43
N ILE A 45 14.74 4.47 20.49
CA ILE A 45 13.66 4.94 19.61
C ILE A 45 13.56 3.97 18.44
N GLU A 46 12.37 3.44 18.20
CA GLU A 46 12.05 2.65 17.02
C GLU A 46 11.07 3.40 16.13
N ILE A 47 11.43 3.62 14.87
CA ILE A 47 10.57 4.20 13.84
C ILE A 47 10.18 3.08 12.89
N ASN A 48 8.90 2.89 12.65
CA ASN A 48 8.30 1.74 11.99
C ASN A 48 8.68 0.43 12.70
N PRO A 49 7.98 0.03 13.76
CA PRO A 49 8.21 -1.24 14.45
C PRO A 49 8.21 -2.44 13.50
N ALA A 50 8.98 -3.48 13.80
CA ALA A 50 9.09 -4.67 12.96
C ALA A 50 7.73 -5.34 12.73
N GLU A 51 6.88 -5.37 13.76
CA GLU A 51 5.52 -5.91 13.69
C GLU A 51 4.65 -5.10 12.72
N ALA A 52 4.67 -3.78 12.78
CA ALA A 52 3.96 -2.91 11.85
C ALA A 52 4.45 -3.09 10.40
N CYS A 53 5.76 -3.23 10.20
CA CYS A 53 6.31 -3.56 8.88
C CYS A 53 5.86 -4.96 8.41
N ALA A 54 5.71 -5.93 9.31
CA ALA A 54 5.20 -7.25 8.98
C ALA A 54 3.73 -7.19 8.52
N ILE A 55 2.88 -6.47 9.25
CA ILE A 55 1.49 -6.21 8.85
C ILE A 55 1.44 -5.56 7.47
N SER A 56 2.21 -4.48 7.24
CA SER A 56 2.25 -3.76 5.96
C SER A 56 2.75 -4.63 4.79
N SER A 57 3.55 -5.66 5.05
CA SER A 57 4.06 -6.56 4.01
C SER A 57 3.13 -7.73 3.67
N ASP A 58 2.15 -8.00 4.51
CA ASP A 58 1.15 -9.05 4.34
C ASP A 58 -0.21 -8.43 3.95
N LYS A 59 -0.65 -8.67 2.70
CA LYS A 59 -1.89 -8.08 2.17
C LYS A 59 -3.14 -8.47 2.97
N ARG A 60 -3.18 -9.67 3.54
CA ARG A 60 -4.33 -10.12 4.37
C ARG A 60 -4.33 -9.43 5.73
N ALA A 61 -3.16 -9.38 6.37
CA ALA A 61 -3.01 -8.69 7.65
C ALA A 61 -3.33 -7.20 7.52
N THR A 62 -2.76 -6.54 6.49
CA THR A 62 -3.07 -5.15 6.16
C THR A 62 -4.57 -4.96 5.95
N ARG A 63 -5.19 -5.76 5.09
CA ARG A 63 -6.62 -5.64 4.79
C ARG A 63 -7.48 -5.76 6.04
N ARG A 64 -7.23 -6.76 6.89
CA ARG A 64 -7.97 -6.94 8.15
C ARG A 64 -7.90 -5.72 9.04
N VAL A 65 -6.68 -5.21 9.28
CA VAL A 65 -6.45 -4.02 10.12
C VAL A 65 -7.15 -2.78 9.55
N LEU A 66 -7.07 -2.57 8.24
CA LEU A 66 -7.70 -1.42 7.59
C LEU A 66 -9.23 -1.51 7.61
N LEU A 67 -9.79 -2.71 7.43
CA LEU A 67 -11.23 -2.95 7.51
C LEU A 67 -11.75 -2.66 8.93
N GLU A 68 -11.09 -3.19 9.96
CA GLU A 68 -11.42 -2.96 11.37
C GLU A 68 -11.34 -1.46 11.74
N ALA A 69 -10.38 -0.74 11.15
CA ALA A 69 -10.26 0.70 11.32
C ALA A 69 -11.29 1.51 10.51
N GLY A 70 -12.08 0.90 9.64
CA GLY A 70 -13.05 1.60 8.78
C GLY A 70 -12.37 2.51 7.76
N VAL A 71 -11.26 2.06 7.18
CA VAL A 71 -10.53 2.71 6.09
C VAL A 71 -11.16 2.30 4.76
N SER A 72 -11.17 3.20 3.79
CA SER A 72 -11.71 2.96 2.43
C SER A 72 -10.80 1.98 1.66
N ILE A 73 -11.17 0.72 1.62
CA ILE A 73 -10.48 -0.36 0.89
C ILE A 73 -11.42 -1.03 -0.12
N ALA A 74 -10.86 -1.79 -1.06
CA ALA A 74 -11.68 -2.52 -2.03
C ALA A 74 -12.55 -3.60 -1.36
N ASP A 75 -13.75 -3.82 -1.86
CA ASP A 75 -14.60 -4.94 -1.45
C ASP A 75 -13.95 -6.28 -1.82
N GLU A 76 -14.18 -7.31 -1.02
CA GLU A 76 -13.60 -8.63 -1.23
C GLU A 76 -14.66 -9.67 -1.57
N CYS A 77 -14.38 -10.48 -2.58
CA CYS A 77 -15.10 -11.74 -2.82
C CYS A 77 -14.51 -12.82 -1.91
N VAL A 78 -15.13 -13.02 -0.77
CA VAL A 78 -14.69 -14.02 0.21
C VAL A 78 -15.12 -15.42 -0.21
N ILE A 79 -14.16 -16.34 -0.32
CA ILE A 79 -14.44 -17.75 -0.54
C ILE A 79 -14.55 -18.45 0.82
N PRO A 80 -15.72 -19.01 1.19
CA PRO A 80 -15.92 -19.74 2.43
C PRO A 80 -14.92 -20.92 2.57
N GLU A 81 -14.49 -21.20 3.79
CA GLU A 81 -13.48 -22.22 4.03
C GLU A 81 -13.95 -23.64 3.69
N ASP A 82 -15.21 -23.92 3.93
CA ASP A 82 -15.86 -25.22 3.71
C ASP A 82 -16.01 -25.62 2.25
N ILE A 83 -15.84 -24.68 1.30
CA ILE A 83 -15.93 -24.97 -0.14
C ILE A 83 -14.59 -24.88 -0.88
N ARG A 84 -13.49 -24.53 -0.18
CA ARG A 84 -12.18 -24.26 -0.83
C ARG A 84 -11.60 -25.46 -1.58
N ASP A 85 -12.03 -26.67 -1.27
CA ASP A 85 -11.60 -27.91 -1.95
C ASP A 85 -12.52 -28.28 -3.13
N ASN A 86 -13.61 -27.53 -3.37
CA ASN A 86 -14.56 -27.79 -4.44
C ASN A 86 -14.51 -26.67 -5.49
N ARG A 87 -13.91 -26.98 -6.65
CA ARG A 87 -13.71 -26.02 -7.75
C ARG A 87 -15.02 -25.44 -8.28
N ASP A 88 -16.03 -26.25 -8.48
CA ASP A 88 -17.30 -25.77 -9.03
C ASP A 88 -17.99 -24.80 -8.08
N ASN A 89 -17.92 -25.06 -6.78
CA ASN A 89 -18.47 -24.15 -5.78
C ASN A 89 -17.66 -22.83 -5.72
N ILE A 90 -16.34 -22.87 -5.85
CA ILE A 90 -15.50 -21.66 -5.90
C ILE A 90 -15.88 -20.82 -7.13
N ILE A 91 -15.98 -21.44 -8.32
CA ILE A 91 -16.39 -20.76 -9.56
C ILE A 91 -17.77 -20.13 -9.38
N ALA A 92 -18.73 -20.87 -8.84
CA ALA A 92 -20.10 -20.39 -8.63
C ALA A 92 -20.12 -19.16 -7.68
N VAL A 93 -19.34 -19.18 -6.59
CA VAL A 93 -19.24 -18.04 -5.65
C VAL A 93 -18.65 -16.81 -6.34
N ILE A 94 -17.57 -16.97 -7.10
CA ILE A 94 -16.92 -15.87 -7.81
C ILE A 94 -17.86 -15.26 -8.85
N LEU A 95 -18.48 -16.09 -9.70
CA LEU A 95 -19.40 -15.63 -10.73
C LEU A 95 -20.63 -14.95 -10.13
N LYS A 96 -21.18 -15.52 -9.05
CA LYS A 96 -22.30 -14.90 -8.33
C LYS A 96 -21.92 -13.53 -7.77
N TYR A 97 -20.73 -13.39 -7.15
CA TYR A 97 -20.26 -12.11 -6.64
C TYR A 97 -20.12 -11.07 -7.76
N MET A 98 -19.54 -11.47 -8.91
CA MET A 98 -19.41 -10.58 -10.08
C MET A 98 -20.78 -10.13 -10.60
N GLN A 99 -21.76 -11.03 -10.67
CA GLN A 99 -23.12 -10.73 -11.11
C GLN A 99 -23.86 -9.81 -10.12
N ASP A 100 -23.85 -10.16 -8.83
CA ASP A 100 -24.56 -9.41 -7.78
C ASP A 100 -24.04 -7.96 -7.63
N ASN A 101 -22.76 -7.74 -7.93
CA ASN A 101 -22.10 -6.44 -7.77
C ASN A 101 -21.84 -5.71 -9.09
N ASP A 102 -22.24 -6.27 -10.23
CA ASP A 102 -21.94 -5.76 -11.57
C ASP A 102 -20.47 -5.32 -11.69
N CYS A 103 -19.56 -6.26 -11.47
CA CYS A 103 -18.13 -5.93 -11.41
C CYS A 103 -17.25 -7.09 -11.88
N ASN A 104 -16.03 -6.74 -12.29
CA ASN A 104 -14.93 -7.68 -12.45
C ASN A 104 -14.17 -7.83 -11.12
N ILE A 105 -13.31 -8.83 -11.06
CA ILE A 105 -12.46 -9.10 -9.88
C ILE A 105 -10.99 -8.97 -10.26
N ILE A 106 -10.19 -8.41 -9.35
CA ILE A 106 -8.74 -8.51 -9.36
C ILE A 106 -8.32 -9.59 -8.35
N ALA A 107 -7.74 -10.67 -8.85
CA ALA A 107 -7.07 -11.65 -8.02
C ALA A 107 -5.64 -11.18 -7.73
N LYS A 108 -5.28 -11.06 -6.45
CA LYS A 108 -3.95 -10.63 -5.99
C LYS A 108 -3.29 -11.74 -5.21
N ARG A 109 -2.14 -12.19 -5.66
CA ARG A 109 -1.34 -13.13 -4.87
C ARG A 109 -0.78 -12.42 -3.65
N TYR A 110 -1.04 -12.92 -2.43
CA TYR A 110 -0.74 -12.17 -1.22
C TYR A 110 0.77 -12.00 -0.95
N ASN A 111 1.61 -12.94 -1.36
CA ASN A 111 3.08 -12.89 -1.21
C ASN A 111 3.79 -12.28 -2.44
N SER A 112 3.14 -11.44 -3.21
CA SER A 112 3.71 -10.83 -4.41
C SER A 112 3.89 -9.32 -4.26
N SER A 113 4.87 -8.78 -4.98
CA SER A 113 5.17 -7.34 -5.03
C SER A 113 5.44 -6.89 -6.47
N LYS A 114 5.48 -5.58 -6.69
CA LYS A 114 5.79 -4.94 -7.99
C LYS A 114 4.84 -5.35 -9.13
N GLY A 115 3.55 -5.51 -8.83
CA GLY A 115 2.54 -5.88 -9.81
C GLY A 115 2.59 -7.33 -10.30
N LYS A 116 3.52 -8.15 -9.79
CA LYS A 116 3.53 -9.59 -10.09
C LYS A 116 2.40 -10.31 -9.37
N GLY A 117 1.77 -11.29 -10.03
CA GLY A 117 0.67 -12.06 -9.43
C GLY A 117 -0.62 -11.23 -9.27
N LEU A 118 -0.92 -10.36 -10.23
CA LEU A 118 -2.22 -9.74 -10.44
C LEU A 118 -2.88 -10.38 -11.66
N LEU A 119 -4.15 -10.72 -11.53
CA LEU A 119 -4.96 -11.26 -12.62
C LEU A 119 -6.31 -10.56 -12.63
N LEU A 120 -6.77 -10.19 -13.82
CA LEU A 120 -8.13 -9.69 -14.03
C LEU A 120 -9.04 -10.87 -14.36
N LEU A 121 -10.12 -11.02 -13.58
CA LEU A 121 -11.20 -11.97 -13.83
C LEU A 121 -12.38 -11.16 -14.35
N ASP A 122 -12.55 -11.12 -15.66
CA ASP A 122 -13.53 -10.30 -16.38
C ASP A 122 -14.53 -11.13 -17.19
N SER A 123 -14.40 -12.45 -17.16
CA SER A 123 -15.25 -13.39 -17.86
C SER A 123 -15.35 -14.72 -17.12
N PRO A 124 -16.38 -15.54 -17.38
CA PRO A 124 -16.47 -16.90 -16.85
C PRO A 124 -15.24 -17.76 -17.18
N ASP A 125 -14.72 -17.66 -18.39
CA ASP A 125 -13.53 -18.40 -18.83
C ASP A 125 -12.28 -17.99 -18.04
N ALA A 126 -12.13 -16.70 -17.72
CA ALA A 126 -11.05 -16.21 -16.89
C ALA A 126 -11.15 -16.74 -15.45
N VAL A 127 -12.38 -16.81 -14.91
CA VAL A 127 -12.62 -17.38 -13.56
C VAL A 127 -12.30 -18.87 -13.54
N GLU A 128 -12.79 -19.64 -14.52
CA GLU A 128 -12.53 -21.08 -14.63
C GLU A 128 -11.02 -21.34 -14.77
N SER A 129 -10.35 -20.63 -15.68
CA SER A 129 -8.90 -20.72 -15.87
C SER A 129 -8.14 -20.43 -14.60
N PHE A 130 -8.54 -19.37 -13.85
CA PHE A 130 -7.94 -19.01 -12.58
C PHE A 130 -8.09 -20.13 -11.54
N VAL A 131 -9.29 -20.64 -11.33
CA VAL A 131 -9.57 -21.67 -10.32
C VAL A 131 -8.86 -22.99 -10.64
N ASN A 132 -8.63 -23.29 -11.93
CA ASN A 132 -7.94 -24.51 -12.36
C ASN A 132 -6.46 -24.57 -11.93
N PHE A 133 -5.77 -23.44 -11.83
CA PHE A 133 -4.34 -23.42 -11.43
C PHE A 133 -4.10 -22.81 -10.04
N ALA A 134 -5.03 -21.99 -9.53
CA ALA A 134 -4.82 -21.24 -8.31
C ALA A 134 -5.10 -22.08 -7.05
N LYS A 135 -4.19 -22.00 -6.08
CA LYS A 135 -4.52 -22.37 -4.71
C LYS A 135 -5.16 -21.16 -4.05
N ILE A 136 -6.47 -21.21 -3.82
CA ILE A 136 -7.28 -20.07 -3.38
C ILE A 136 -6.74 -19.42 -2.10
N GLU A 137 -6.21 -20.21 -1.17
CA GLU A 137 -5.59 -19.73 0.06
C GLU A 137 -4.40 -18.78 -0.16
N ASN A 138 -3.83 -18.74 -1.36
CA ASN A 138 -2.73 -17.84 -1.72
C ASN A 138 -3.17 -16.54 -2.39
N TRP A 139 -4.48 -16.30 -2.50
CA TRP A 139 -5.02 -15.16 -3.25
C TRP A 139 -6.04 -14.37 -2.43
N VAL A 140 -6.07 -13.06 -2.68
CA VAL A 140 -7.14 -12.16 -2.27
C VAL A 140 -7.91 -11.79 -3.54
N LEU A 141 -9.23 -11.92 -3.51
CA LEU A 141 -10.11 -11.61 -4.62
C LEU A 141 -10.83 -10.30 -4.32
N GLU A 142 -10.46 -9.22 -4.97
CA GLU A 142 -11.03 -7.91 -4.74
C GLU A 142 -11.85 -7.44 -5.93
N ARG A 143 -12.93 -6.70 -5.64
CA ARG A 143 -13.66 -5.96 -6.67
C ARG A 143 -12.71 -5.10 -7.48
N TYR A 144 -12.78 -5.17 -8.82
CA TYR A 144 -12.05 -4.28 -9.69
C TYR A 144 -12.73 -2.92 -9.80
N TYR A 145 -12.03 -1.88 -9.41
CA TYR A 145 -12.49 -0.50 -9.51
C TYR A 145 -11.87 0.19 -10.72
N THR A 146 -12.72 0.71 -11.63
CA THR A 146 -12.32 1.43 -12.83
C THR A 146 -11.95 2.89 -12.56
N TYR A 147 -11.57 3.24 -11.32
CA TYR A 147 -11.19 4.59 -10.94
C TYR A 147 -9.99 5.06 -11.76
N SER A 148 -10.13 6.24 -12.36
CA SER A 148 -9.22 6.69 -13.44
C SER A 148 -7.91 7.26 -12.93
N ARG A 149 -7.84 7.68 -11.67
CA ARG A 149 -6.66 8.28 -11.05
C ARG A 149 -6.03 7.33 -10.06
N GLU A 150 -4.71 7.29 -10.02
CA GLU A 150 -3.94 6.50 -9.08
C GLU A 150 -2.83 7.36 -8.51
N TYR A 151 -2.73 7.43 -7.19
CA TYR A 151 -1.77 8.23 -6.46
C TYR A 151 -0.96 7.36 -5.52
N ARG A 152 0.30 7.71 -5.33
CA ARG A 152 1.13 7.27 -4.23
C ARG A 152 1.25 8.41 -3.24
N ILE A 153 0.77 8.21 -2.01
CA ILE A 153 0.65 9.25 -0.99
C ILE A 153 1.53 8.84 0.19
N HIS A 154 2.59 9.60 0.46
CA HIS A 154 3.49 9.38 1.58
C HIS A 154 3.02 10.20 2.78
N VAL A 155 2.86 9.55 3.92
CA VAL A 155 2.27 10.13 5.12
C VAL A 155 3.11 9.90 6.37
N THR A 156 2.98 10.86 7.29
CA THR A 156 3.27 10.73 8.71
C THR A 156 1.99 11.06 9.50
N LYS A 157 2.05 11.07 10.83
CA LYS A 157 0.90 11.51 11.65
C LYS A 157 0.42 12.94 11.36
N ASP A 158 1.27 13.77 10.76
CA ASP A 158 0.99 15.18 10.45
C ASP A 158 0.35 15.37 9.06
N GLY A 159 0.15 14.30 8.30
CA GLY A 159 -0.46 14.32 6.97
C GLY A 159 0.48 13.88 5.86
N CYS A 160 0.13 14.26 4.63
CA CYS A 160 0.91 13.99 3.43
C CYS A 160 2.12 14.94 3.34
N PHE A 161 3.30 14.39 3.06
CA PHE A 161 4.52 15.17 2.84
C PHE A 161 5.12 14.98 1.44
N LEU A 162 4.63 13.99 0.69
CA LEU A 162 5.04 13.71 -0.69
C LEU A 162 3.92 12.94 -1.37
N ALA A 163 3.58 13.33 -2.60
CA ALA A 163 2.64 12.59 -3.43
C ALA A 163 3.05 12.59 -4.89
N ASP A 164 2.82 11.45 -5.54
CA ASP A 164 2.99 11.26 -6.97
C ASP A 164 1.72 10.64 -7.57
N ARG A 165 1.34 11.09 -8.78
CA ARG A 165 0.30 10.46 -9.58
C ARG A 165 0.91 9.48 -10.56
N LYS A 166 0.36 8.28 -10.64
CA LYS A 166 0.75 7.25 -11.61
C LYS A 166 -0.16 7.31 -12.84
N MET A 167 0.39 7.65 -13.97
CA MET A 167 -0.34 7.80 -15.22
C MET A 167 0.10 6.78 -16.25
N LEU A 168 -0.87 6.21 -16.99
CA LEU A 168 -0.59 5.35 -18.13
C LEU A 168 0.07 6.13 -19.25
N LEU A 169 1.05 5.51 -19.90
CA LEU A 169 1.62 6.00 -21.15
C LEU A 169 0.58 5.93 -22.29
N ASN A 170 0.73 6.81 -23.29
CA ASN A 170 -0.09 6.74 -24.49
C ASN A 170 0.20 5.42 -25.23
N GLY A 171 -0.87 4.70 -25.62
CA GLY A 171 -0.75 3.41 -26.29
C GLY A 171 -0.37 2.25 -25.38
N ALA A 172 -0.43 2.44 -24.05
CA ALA A 172 -0.16 1.37 -23.09
C ALA A 172 -1.13 0.20 -23.28
N ASP A 173 -0.58 -1.00 -23.35
CA ASP A 173 -1.31 -2.25 -23.21
C ASP A 173 -1.73 -2.45 -21.74
N GLU A 174 -2.63 -3.41 -21.49
CA GLU A 174 -3.09 -3.78 -20.13
C GLU A 174 -3.51 -2.56 -19.29
N ARG A 175 -4.37 -1.70 -19.84
CA ARG A 175 -4.80 -0.43 -19.18
C ARG A 175 -5.47 -0.62 -17.82
N TRP A 176 -5.88 -1.84 -17.50
CA TRP A 176 -6.45 -2.20 -16.21
C TRP A 176 -5.42 -2.20 -15.06
N HIS A 177 -4.12 -2.33 -15.41
CA HIS A 177 -3.01 -2.42 -14.47
C HIS A 177 -1.89 -1.45 -14.85
N ARG A 178 -1.47 -0.59 -13.91
CA ARG A 178 -0.35 0.34 -14.08
C ARG A 178 0.93 -0.24 -13.48
N HIS A 179 1.92 -0.50 -14.29
CA HIS A 179 3.23 -1.03 -13.89
C HIS A 179 4.39 -0.18 -14.42
N GLU A 180 5.62 -0.53 -14.09
CA GLU A 180 6.81 0.29 -14.40
C GLU A 180 7.01 0.55 -15.89
N THR A 181 6.60 -0.38 -16.77
CA THR A 181 6.84 -0.29 -18.21
C THR A 181 5.71 0.39 -18.99
N ASN A 182 4.50 0.54 -18.40
CA ASN A 182 3.35 1.15 -19.07
C ASN A 182 2.89 2.47 -18.44
N SER A 183 3.60 2.97 -17.44
CA SER A 183 3.18 4.15 -16.70
C SER A 183 4.35 5.03 -16.29
N VAL A 184 4.05 6.30 -15.99
CA VAL A 184 4.97 7.31 -15.48
C VAL A 184 4.46 7.90 -14.18
N TRP A 185 5.38 8.41 -13.37
CA TRP A 185 5.08 9.15 -12.16
C TRP A 185 5.08 10.65 -12.43
N ILE A 186 4.04 11.33 -11.98
CA ILE A 186 3.84 12.79 -12.12
C ILE A 186 3.85 13.36 -10.70
N SER A 187 4.79 14.25 -10.43
CA SER A 187 4.91 14.90 -9.12
C SER A 187 3.81 15.92 -8.87
N GLU A 188 3.56 16.23 -7.61
CA GLU A 188 2.52 17.17 -7.14
C GLU A 188 2.64 18.57 -7.76
N ASN A 189 3.85 19.02 -8.11
CA ASN A 189 4.08 20.33 -8.72
C ASN A 189 3.72 20.41 -10.21
N ASN A 190 3.31 19.33 -10.82
CA ASN A 190 2.95 19.26 -12.23
C ASN A 190 1.43 19.38 -12.39
N GLU A 191 0.95 20.15 -13.38
CA GLU A 191 -0.49 20.28 -13.65
C GLU A 191 -1.18 18.95 -13.93
N LEU A 192 -0.47 17.99 -14.53
CA LEU A 192 -0.98 16.64 -14.78
C LEU A 192 -1.18 15.83 -13.50
N PHE A 193 -0.72 16.30 -12.34
CA PHE A 193 -0.99 15.65 -11.07
C PHE A 193 -2.50 15.60 -10.82
N ASN A 194 -3.25 16.64 -11.20
CA ASN A 194 -4.71 16.69 -11.13
C ASN A 194 -5.21 16.28 -9.74
N LYS A 195 -4.90 17.11 -8.74
CA LYS A 195 -5.24 16.89 -7.32
C LYS A 195 -6.76 16.71 -7.15
N PRO A 196 -7.23 15.62 -6.52
CA PRO A 196 -8.66 15.43 -6.25
C PRO A 196 -9.25 16.54 -5.37
N ILE A 197 -10.53 16.87 -5.58
CA ILE A 197 -11.24 17.90 -4.80
C ILE A 197 -11.36 17.53 -3.31
N ASN A 198 -11.40 16.24 -2.99
CA ASN A 198 -11.48 15.69 -1.64
C ASN A 198 -10.11 15.16 -1.14
N TRP A 199 -9.03 15.83 -1.54
CA TRP A 199 -7.66 15.43 -1.20
C TRP A 199 -7.41 15.28 0.29
N GLU A 200 -7.92 16.20 1.09
CA GLU A 200 -7.72 16.22 2.54
C GLU A 200 -8.36 14.98 3.22
N ASP A 201 -9.54 14.56 2.74
CA ASP A 201 -10.20 13.35 3.24
C ASP A 201 -9.42 12.09 2.86
N ILE A 202 -8.86 12.04 1.64
CA ILE A 202 -8.00 10.95 1.17
C ILE A 202 -6.74 10.86 2.03
N VAL A 203 -6.10 12.00 2.30
CA VAL A 203 -4.91 12.06 3.17
C VAL A 203 -5.25 11.63 4.60
N ALA A 204 -6.36 12.11 5.15
CA ALA A 204 -6.83 11.72 6.48
C ALA A 204 -7.04 10.20 6.59
N ASP A 205 -7.62 9.58 5.55
CA ASP A 205 -7.82 8.14 5.48
C ASP A 205 -6.48 7.37 5.40
N CYS A 206 -5.49 7.89 4.65
CA CYS A 206 -4.13 7.34 4.63
C CYS A 206 -3.43 7.45 6.00
N VAL A 207 -3.58 8.57 6.71
CA VAL A 207 -3.02 8.73 8.06
C VAL A 207 -3.68 7.75 9.03
N LYS A 208 -5.00 7.60 8.97
CA LYS A 208 -5.76 6.62 9.75
C LYS A 208 -5.28 5.19 9.47
N ALA A 209 -5.07 4.85 8.21
CA ALA A 209 -4.52 3.56 7.78
C ALA A 209 -3.12 3.31 8.35
N MET A 210 -2.24 4.30 8.27
CA MET A 210 -0.88 4.24 8.81
C MET A 210 -0.90 3.99 10.32
N GLN A 211 -1.73 4.74 11.05
CA GLN A 211 -1.88 4.59 12.51
C GLN A 211 -2.44 3.22 12.89
N ALA A 212 -3.44 2.72 12.16
CA ALA A 212 -4.02 1.40 12.39
C ALA A 212 -3.00 0.27 12.20
N ILE A 213 -2.11 0.38 11.21
CA ILE A 213 -1.01 -0.58 10.99
C ILE A 213 0.07 -0.44 12.08
N GLY A 214 0.19 0.72 12.73
CA GLY A 214 1.22 1.04 13.72
C GLY A 214 2.52 1.55 13.11
N LEU A 215 2.47 2.08 11.87
CA LEU A 215 3.60 2.72 11.22
C LEU A 215 3.71 4.20 11.60
N ASP A 216 4.91 4.76 11.50
CA ASP A 216 5.20 6.18 11.74
C ASP A 216 5.37 6.97 10.46
N ILE A 217 5.84 6.30 9.41
CA ILE A 217 6.09 6.84 8.08
C ILE A 217 5.94 5.72 7.03
N CYS A 218 5.12 5.94 6.03
CA CYS A 218 4.91 4.98 4.95
C CYS A 218 4.27 5.66 3.73
N CYS A 219 3.97 4.90 2.68
CA CYS A 219 3.08 5.38 1.63
C CYS A 219 1.97 4.38 1.32
N PHE A 220 0.91 4.93 0.71
CA PHE A 220 -0.24 4.18 0.22
C PHE A 220 -0.43 4.41 -1.27
N ASP A 221 -0.75 3.34 -2.00
CA ASP A 221 -1.22 3.43 -3.36
C ASP A 221 -2.76 3.52 -3.32
N VAL A 222 -3.32 4.61 -3.87
CA VAL A 222 -4.73 4.98 -3.76
C VAL A 222 -5.33 5.18 -5.15
N LYS A 223 -6.46 4.53 -5.43
CA LYS A 223 -7.27 4.83 -6.62
C LYS A 223 -8.40 5.80 -6.27
N VAL A 224 -8.64 6.76 -7.15
CA VAL A 224 -9.65 7.82 -6.96
C VAL A 224 -10.51 7.97 -8.20
N GLN A 225 -11.82 8.13 -8.03
CA GLN A 225 -12.74 8.51 -9.10
C GLN A 225 -12.33 9.88 -9.67
N ASN A 226 -12.75 10.16 -10.91
CA ASN A 226 -12.56 11.48 -11.50
C ASN A 226 -13.53 12.53 -10.90
N ASP A 227 -13.22 13.81 -11.10
CA ASP A 227 -13.99 14.94 -10.54
C ASP A 227 -15.31 15.21 -11.29
N LYS A 228 -15.74 14.33 -12.20
CA LYS A 228 -17.11 14.34 -12.75
C LYS A 228 -18.14 13.91 -11.70
N HIS A 229 -17.70 13.23 -10.65
CA HIS A 229 -18.52 12.89 -9.50
C HIS A 229 -18.47 14.02 -8.48
N GLU A 230 -19.60 14.41 -7.95
CA GLU A 230 -19.72 15.45 -6.93
C GLU A 230 -18.92 15.11 -5.66
N ASN A 231 -18.94 13.83 -5.27
CA ASN A 231 -18.13 13.28 -4.18
C ASN A 231 -17.29 12.11 -4.71
N PRO A 232 -16.09 12.35 -5.26
CA PRO A 232 -15.27 11.29 -5.80
C PRO A 232 -14.88 10.26 -4.72
N LYS A 233 -15.21 9.00 -4.95
CA LYS A 233 -14.81 7.91 -4.04
C LYS A 233 -13.35 7.52 -4.27
N TRP A 234 -12.74 6.98 -3.24
CA TRP A 234 -11.38 6.43 -3.31
C TRP A 234 -11.30 5.08 -2.63
N ILE A 235 -10.24 4.35 -2.93
CA ILE A 235 -9.85 3.13 -2.24
C ILE A 235 -8.34 3.10 -2.03
N ILE A 236 -7.90 2.72 -0.86
CA ILE A 236 -6.51 2.38 -0.57
C ILE A 236 -6.29 0.94 -1.07
N MET A 237 -5.35 0.78 -2.01
CA MET A 237 -5.07 -0.51 -2.66
C MET A 237 -3.97 -1.30 -1.97
N GLU A 238 -2.95 -0.60 -1.47
CA GLU A 238 -1.75 -1.21 -0.89
C GLU A 238 -1.07 -0.23 0.08
N SER A 239 -0.56 -0.75 1.20
CA SER A 239 0.38 -0.04 2.07
C SER A 239 1.81 -0.43 1.71
N ASN A 240 2.73 0.51 1.80
CA ASN A 240 4.13 0.28 1.49
C ASN A 240 5.03 0.94 2.55
N SER A 241 5.58 0.11 3.44
CA SER A 241 6.53 0.55 4.47
C SER A 241 7.97 0.70 3.95
N ALA A 242 8.23 0.31 2.68
CA ALA A 242 9.53 0.44 2.01
C ALA A 242 9.40 1.00 0.60
N PRO A 243 8.88 2.23 0.43
CA PRO A 243 8.72 2.82 -0.90
C PRO A 243 10.06 2.96 -1.62
N GLY A 244 10.00 2.88 -2.94
CA GLY A 244 11.15 3.26 -3.78
C GLY A 244 11.36 4.77 -3.65
N LEU A 245 12.54 5.18 -3.20
CA LEU A 245 12.91 6.59 -3.05
C LEU A 245 13.93 6.99 -4.12
N ASN A 246 13.82 8.22 -4.60
CA ASN A 246 14.84 8.92 -5.38
C ASN A 246 15.54 9.97 -4.51
N ASP A 247 16.50 10.71 -5.06
CA ASP A 247 17.30 11.64 -4.28
C ASP A 247 16.47 12.76 -3.65
N SER A 248 15.47 13.29 -4.37
CA SER A 248 14.59 14.34 -3.84
C SER A 248 13.65 13.81 -2.75
N SER A 249 13.10 12.63 -2.91
CA SER A 249 12.23 12.02 -1.89
C SER A 249 13.01 11.58 -0.63
N ILE A 250 14.29 11.22 -0.76
CA ILE A 250 15.16 10.93 0.40
C ILE A 250 15.30 12.15 1.29
N GLU A 251 15.47 13.36 0.75
CA GLU A 251 15.56 14.57 1.55
C GLU A 251 14.27 14.87 2.31
N LEU A 252 13.11 14.71 1.68
CA LEU A 252 11.82 14.84 2.35
C LEU A 252 11.65 13.80 3.48
N TYR A 253 12.06 12.56 3.23
CA TYR A 253 12.08 11.53 4.27
C TYR A 253 13.02 11.88 5.41
N ARG A 254 14.19 12.45 5.11
CA ARG A 254 15.17 12.91 6.12
C ARG A 254 14.55 13.94 7.07
N GLU A 255 13.84 14.93 6.53
CA GLU A 255 13.15 15.95 7.30
C GLU A 255 12.09 15.35 8.23
N GLN A 256 11.23 14.46 7.69
CA GLN A 256 10.19 13.82 8.48
C GLN A 256 10.76 12.92 9.59
N ILE A 257 11.81 12.15 9.29
CA ILE A 257 12.47 11.28 10.27
C ILE A 257 13.09 12.10 11.40
N LYS A 258 13.76 13.22 11.09
CA LYS A 258 14.31 14.14 12.11
C LYS A 258 13.20 14.70 13.00
N LYS A 259 12.05 15.06 12.43
CA LYS A 259 10.88 15.53 13.18
C LYS A 259 10.37 14.47 14.15
N ILE A 260 10.17 13.23 13.69
CA ILE A 260 9.73 12.10 14.52
C ILE A 260 10.73 11.85 15.67
N ILE A 261 12.03 11.89 15.39
CA ILE A 261 13.08 11.70 16.41
C ILE A 261 13.02 12.80 17.48
N ASN A 262 12.91 14.06 17.06
CA ASN A 262 12.84 15.19 17.98
C ASN A 262 11.64 15.09 18.91
N GLU A 263 10.46 14.76 18.39
CA GLU A 263 9.24 14.59 19.18
C GLU A 263 9.34 13.44 20.20
N ARG A 264 10.08 12.38 19.89
CA ARG A 264 10.28 11.22 20.79
C ARG A 264 11.46 11.37 21.75
N THR A 265 12.17 12.45 21.65
CA THR A 265 13.36 12.72 22.51
C THR A 265 13.02 13.70 23.63
N VAL A 266 11.95 14.46 23.49
CA VAL A 266 11.38 15.32 24.54
C VAL A 266 10.60 14.48 25.53
#